data_eef2a8cf242d179eae6d5b089c7135d1
#
_entry.id   eef2a8cf242d179eae6d5b089c7135d1
#
_cell.length_a   1.000
_cell.length_b   1.000
_cell.length_c   1.000
_cell.angle_alpha   90.00
_cell.angle_beta   90.00
_cell.angle_gamma   90.00
#
_symmetry.space_group_name_H-M   'P 1'
#
loop_
_entity.id
_entity.type
_entity.pdbx_description
1 polymer ?
#
loop_
_entity_poly.entity_id
_entity_poly.type
_entity_poly.pdbx_seq_one_letter_code
_entity_poly.pdbx_strand_id
1 'polypeptide(L)'
;MKKLIYPVLGLAIALSVQSCMDNYKAKYLNEKTLVDDGGTTLIKNAYEGGLTEIKASQLAAANSQNQDVKSFAQMMIADHSKINTTLDSLETDKLITETDTISAEHKELLDSLATKTGAAFDKAYMAMMVKDHKEAEELFQDQVDDKNQTIQDFARNTLPKIQMHLDKAKEIAGSLK
;
A
#
# COMPACT_ATOMS: atom_id res chain seq x y z
N MET A 1 77.02 10.10 5.18
CA MET A 1 75.71 10.68 4.84
C MET A 1 74.78 9.55 4.50
N LYS A 2 73.98 9.12 5.46
CA LYS A 2 72.97 8.04 5.30
C LYS A 2 71.62 8.68 4.96
N LYS A 3 71.10 8.48 3.76
CA LYS A 3 69.77 8.91 3.35
C LYS A 3 68.74 7.97 3.93
N LEU A 4 67.86 8.47 4.80
CA LEU A 4 66.65 7.80 5.26
C LEU A 4 65.62 7.82 4.14
N ILE A 5 65.23 6.63 3.67
CA ILE A 5 64.10 6.45 2.78
C ILE A 5 62.91 6.04 3.67
N TYR A 6 61.93 6.91 3.84
CA TYR A 6 60.69 6.62 4.55
C TYR A 6 59.70 5.90 3.57
N PRO A 7 59.01 4.87 4.03
CA PRO A 7 58.03 4.20 3.16
C PRO A 7 56.75 5.00 3.14
N VAL A 8 56.41 5.56 1.99
CA VAL A 8 55.12 6.23 1.71
C VAL A 8 53.99 5.24 1.37
N LEU A 9 54.17 3.95 1.73
CA LEU A 9 53.27 2.88 1.25
C LEU A 9 52.04 2.60 2.14
N GLY A 10 51.95 3.24 3.32
CA GLY A 10 50.92 2.93 4.32
C GLY A 10 49.60 3.72 4.19
N LEU A 11 49.59 4.84 3.45
CA LEU A 11 48.42 5.75 3.47
C LEU A 11 47.42 5.50 2.38
N ALA A 12 47.84 4.89 1.25
CA ALA A 12 46.96 4.65 0.10
C ALA A 12 45.94 3.52 0.32
N ILE A 13 46.26 2.52 1.18
CA ILE A 13 45.40 1.36 1.43
C ILE A 13 44.23 1.72 2.35
N ALA A 14 44.43 2.62 3.31
CA ALA A 14 43.38 3.05 4.23
C ALA A 14 42.28 3.87 3.52
N LEU A 15 42.65 4.67 2.50
CA LEU A 15 41.69 5.51 1.75
C LEU A 15 40.82 4.67 0.80
N SER A 16 41.35 3.56 0.26
CA SER A 16 40.58 2.70 -0.66
C SER A 16 39.50 1.89 0.06
N VAL A 17 39.77 1.45 1.29
CA VAL A 17 38.79 0.68 2.09
C VAL A 17 37.65 1.58 2.56
N GLN A 18 37.95 2.85 2.93
CA GLN A 18 36.94 3.81 3.34
C GLN A 18 35.98 4.14 2.19
N SER A 19 36.50 4.37 0.99
CA SER A 19 35.68 4.65 -0.21
C SER A 19 34.75 3.48 -0.57
N CYS A 20 35.19 2.23 -0.42
CA CYS A 20 34.33 1.07 -0.66
C CYS A 20 33.22 0.94 0.39
N MET A 21 33.51 1.22 1.67
CA MET A 21 32.51 1.18 2.74
C MET A 21 31.49 2.31 2.61
N ASP A 22 31.91 3.50 2.21
CA ASP A 22 31.01 4.65 2.03
C ASP A 22 30.09 4.43 0.82
N ASN A 23 30.62 3.88 -0.28
CA ASN A 23 29.81 3.50 -1.44
C ASN A 23 28.82 2.36 -1.12
N TYR A 24 29.22 1.37 -0.31
CA TYR A 24 28.31 0.32 0.13
C TYR A 24 27.19 0.86 1.02
N LYS A 25 27.52 1.69 1.99
CA LYS A 25 26.53 2.34 2.86
C LYS A 25 25.60 3.27 2.07
N ALA A 26 26.12 4.06 1.15
CA ALA A 26 25.32 4.94 0.29
C ALA A 26 24.38 4.13 -0.59
N LYS A 27 24.85 3.04 -1.19
CA LYS A 27 24.02 2.15 -2.00
C LYS A 27 22.94 1.48 -1.16
N TYR A 28 23.30 0.94 0.01
CA TYR A 28 22.36 0.29 0.94
C TYR A 28 21.29 1.26 1.46
N LEU A 29 21.67 2.48 1.83
CA LEU A 29 20.73 3.52 2.26
C LEU A 29 19.82 3.95 1.10
N ASN A 30 20.35 4.10 -0.11
CA ASN A 30 19.56 4.41 -1.30
C ASN A 30 18.53 3.29 -1.60
N GLU A 31 18.94 2.03 -1.63
CA GLU A 31 18.05 0.90 -1.88
C GLU A 31 16.96 0.78 -0.80
N LYS A 32 17.25 1.22 0.43
CA LYS A 32 16.32 1.15 1.55
C LYS A 32 15.37 2.35 1.66
N THR A 33 15.80 3.53 1.24
CA THR A 33 15.05 4.79 1.40
C THR A 33 14.42 5.31 0.12
N LEU A 34 15.05 5.08 -1.04
CA LEU A 34 14.51 5.51 -2.33
C LEU A 34 13.43 4.53 -2.79
N VAL A 35 12.26 5.07 -2.99
CA VAL A 35 11.13 4.39 -3.62
C VAL A 35 11.00 4.98 -5.02
N ASP A 36 10.85 4.13 -6.02
CA ASP A 36 10.58 4.58 -7.39
C ASP A 36 9.12 5.04 -7.57
N ASP A 37 8.78 5.47 -8.78
CA ASP A 37 7.44 5.96 -9.08
C ASP A 37 6.37 4.86 -8.87
N GLY A 38 6.71 3.59 -9.10
CA GLY A 38 5.81 2.45 -8.91
C GLY A 38 5.48 2.23 -7.43
N GLY A 39 6.51 2.14 -6.59
CA GLY A 39 6.34 1.99 -5.16
C GLY A 39 5.65 3.20 -4.50
N THR A 40 5.95 4.42 -4.98
CA THR A 40 5.27 5.64 -4.54
C THR A 40 3.79 5.59 -4.90
N THR A 41 3.46 5.18 -6.12
CA THR A 41 2.08 5.02 -6.60
C THR A 41 1.33 3.96 -5.79
N LEU A 42 1.98 2.82 -5.49
CA LEU A 42 1.39 1.80 -4.62
C LEU A 42 1.00 2.39 -3.27
N ILE A 43 1.93 3.06 -2.59
CA ILE A 43 1.68 3.61 -1.25
C ILE A 43 0.50 4.57 -1.27
N LYS A 44 0.52 5.56 -2.17
CA LYS A 44 -0.53 6.59 -2.26
C LYS A 44 -1.89 6.03 -2.62
N ASN A 45 -1.97 5.22 -3.66
CA ASN A 45 -3.25 4.69 -4.14
C ASN A 45 -3.83 3.68 -3.15
N ALA A 46 -2.99 2.83 -2.54
CA ALA A 46 -3.45 1.88 -1.55
C ALA A 46 -3.94 2.59 -0.27
N TYR A 47 -3.30 3.69 0.13
CA TYR A 47 -3.72 4.47 1.29
C TYR A 47 -5.07 5.14 1.05
N GLU A 48 -5.19 5.90 -0.04
CA GLU A 48 -6.41 6.60 -0.43
C GLU A 48 -7.58 5.64 -0.67
N GLY A 49 -7.35 4.54 -1.41
CA GLY A 49 -8.32 3.49 -1.62
C GLY A 49 -8.78 2.86 -0.31
N GLY A 50 -7.84 2.53 0.58
CA GLY A 50 -8.14 1.99 1.91
C GLY A 50 -9.01 2.92 2.77
N LEU A 51 -8.76 4.24 2.75
CA LEU A 51 -9.63 5.22 3.42
C LEU A 51 -11.05 5.23 2.83
N THR A 52 -11.14 5.16 1.51
CA THR A 52 -12.43 5.13 0.79
C THR A 52 -13.21 3.89 1.14
N GLU A 53 -12.57 2.72 1.11
CA GLU A 53 -13.20 1.43 1.42
C GLU A 53 -13.62 1.32 2.89
N ILE A 54 -12.84 1.88 3.83
CA ILE A 54 -13.25 1.99 5.24
C ILE A 54 -14.55 2.78 5.37
N LYS A 55 -14.66 3.95 4.71
CA LYS A 55 -15.88 4.78 4.76
C LYS A 55 -17.07 4.11 4.10
N ALA A 56 -16.90 3.52 2.93
CA ALA A 56 -17.94 2.76 2.25
C ALA A 56 -18.42 1.60 3.12
N SER A 57 -17.49 0.91 3.79
CA SER A 57 -17.80 -0.22 4.67
C SER A 57 -18.50 0.24 5.97
N GLN A 58 -18.17 1.41 6.50
CA GLN A 58 -18.91 2.00 7.62
C GLN A 58 -20.38 2.28 7.24
N LEU A 59 -20.63 2.80 6.02
CA LEU A 59 -21.98 2.96 5.49
C LEU A 59 -22.68 1.60 5.35
N ALA A 60 -22.00 0.57 4.86
CA ALA A 60 -22.55 -0.76 4.69
C ALA A 60 -22.90 -1.43 6.02
N ALA A 61 -22.02 -1.35 7.00
CA ALA A 61 -22.26 -1.87 8.34
C ALA A 61 -23.48 -1.23 9.02
N ALA A 62 -23.72 0.07 8.76
CA ALA A 62 -24.84 0.83 9.33
C ALA A 62 -26.16 0.60 8.57
N ASN A 63 -26.13 0.59 7.23
CA ASN A 63 -27.34 0.68 6.40
C ASN A 63 -27.82 -0.65 5.82
N SER A 64 -26.93 -1.61 5.59
CA SER A 64 -27.32 -2.92 5.02
C SER A 64 -28.19 -3.73 5.99
N GLN A 65 -29.16 -4.45 5.45
CA GLN A 65 -29.92 -5.49 6.17
C GLN A 65 -29.43 -6.92 5.82
N ASN A 66 -28.55 -7.04 4.81
CA ASN A 66 -27.95 -8.32 4.43
C ASN A 66 -26.79 -8.65 5.38
N GLN A 67 -26.87 -9.82 6.02
CA GLN A 67 -25.87 -10.20 7.02
C GLN A 67 -24.48 -10.46 6.42
N ASP A 68 -24.43 -10.99 5.19
CA ASP A 68 -23.16 -11.25 4.51
C ASP A 68 -22.45 -9.92 4.13
N VAL A 69 -23.23 -8.95 3.63
CA VAL A 69 -22.73 -7.59 3.35
C VAL A 69 -22.22 -6.91 4.64
N LYS A 70 -22.95 -7.01 5.74
CA LYS A 70 -22.52 -6.45 7.04
C LYS A 70 -21.24 -7.11 7.56
N SER A 71 -21.15 -8.43 7.47
CA SER A 71 -19.98 -9.18 7.93
C SER A 71 -18.75 -8.85 7.08
N PHE A 72 -18.93 -8.75 5.76
CA PHE A 72 -17.89 -8.31 4.84
C PHE A 72 -17.43 -6.89 5.17
N ALA A 73 -18.34 -5.96 5.37
CA ALA A 73 -18.03 -4.57 5.71
C ALA A 73 -17.23 -4.46 7.03
N GLN A 74 -17.56 -5.25 8.04
CA GLN A 74 -16.79 -5.29 9.30
C GLN A 74 -15.37 -5.82 9.08
N MET A 75 -15.21 -6.85 8.27
CA MET A 75 -13.89 -7.38 7.88
C MET A 75 -13.08 -6.31 7.14
N MET A 76 -13.67 -5.62 6.17
CA MET A 76 -13.04 -4.54 5.40
C MET A 76 -12.53 -3.42 6.31
N ILE A 77 -13.36 -2.94 7.24
CA ILE A 77 -12.96 -1.89 8.20
C ILE A 77 -11.74 -2.36 9.01
N ALA A 78 -11.78 -3.59 9.55
CA ALA A 78 -10.72 -4.11 10.41
C ALA A 78 -9.40 -4.30 9.64
N ASP A 79 -9.45 -4.83 8.44
CA ASP A 79 -8.26 -5.16 7.66
C ASP A 79 -7.63 -3.92 7.01
N HIS A 80 -8.43 -3.05 6.39
CA HIS A 80 -7.92 -1.83 5.77
C HIS A 80 -7.41 -0.82 6.80
N SER A 81 -7.97 -0.78 8.03
CA SER A 81 -7.38 0.03 9.10
C SER A 81 -5.96 -0.41 9.46
N LYS A 82 -5.68 -1.72 9.46
CA LYS A 82 -4.33 -2.23 9.70
C LYS A 82 -3.39 -1.96 8.53
N ILE A 83 -3.88 -2.13 7.29
CA ILE A 83 -3.10 -1.84 6.08
C ILE A 83 -2.73 -0.35 6.06
N ASN A 84 -3.68 0.55 6.32
CA ASN A 84 -3.42 1.99 6.34
C ASN A 84 -2.44 2.39 7.45
N THR A 85 -2.49 1.77 8.64
CA THR A 85 -1.45 1.99 9.67
C THR A 85 -0.05 1.60 9.19
N THR A 86 0.07 0.54 8.39
CA THR A 86 1.35 0.15 7.79
C THR A 86 1.78 1.16 6.73
N LEU A 87 0.84 1.65 5.92
CA LEU A 87 1.08 2.65 4.88
C LEU A 87 1.52 3.99 5.48
N ASP A 88 0.90 4.45 6.58
CA ASP A 88 1.34 5.64 7.35
C ASP A 88 2.82 5.55 7.75
N SER A 89 3.22 4.36 8.21
CA SER A 89 4.61 4.11 8.58
C SER A 89 5.53 4.14 7.36
N LEU A 90 5.09 3.57 6.23
CA LEU A 90 5.85 3.58 4.98
C LEU A 90 5.99 4.99 4.41
N GLU A 91 4.94 5.80 4.43
CA GLU A 91 4.99 7.21 4.00
C GLU A 91 6.02 7.99 4.80
N THR A 92 6.00 7.83 6.12
CA THR A 92 6.98 8.47 7.02
C THR A 92 8.40 8.00 6.73
N ASP A 93 8.62 6.69 6.64
CA ASP A 93 9.94 6.10 6.42
C ASP A 93 10.54 6.44 5.04
N LYS A 94 9.68 6.62 4.05
CA LYS A 94 10.07 6.92 2.66
C LYS A 94 10.03 8.41 2.33
N LEU A 95 9.69 9.26 3.29
CA LEU A 95 9.56 10.71 3.11
C LEU A 95 8.58 11.07 1.98
N ILE A 96 7.53 10.29 1.83
CA ILE A 96 6.46 10.57 0.88
C ILE A 96 5.57 11.63 1.51
N THR A 97 5.61 12.83 0.96
CA THR A 97 4.80 13.95 1.43
C THR A 97 3.59 14.05 0.52
N GLU A 98 2.49 13.45 0.90
CA GLU A 98 1.21 13.78 0.32
C GLU A 98 0.01 13.44 1.21
N THR A 99 -1.06 14.07 0.84
CA THR A 99 -2.30 14.24 1.56
C THR A 99 -3.07 12.94 1.71
N ASP A 100 -3.22 12.54 2.93
CA ASP A 100 -4.12 11.48 3.43
C ASP A 100 -5.59 11.81 3.19
N THR A 101 -5.97 12.17 1.97
CA THR A 101 -7.34 12.59 1.66
C THR A 101 -7.92 11.77 0.54
N ILE A 102 -9.19 11.39 0.74
CA ILE A 102 -9.99 10.77 -0.30
C ILE A 102 -10.13 11.73 -1.49
N SER A 103 -9.91 11.23 -2.70
CA SER A 103 -10.04 11.97 -3.95
C SER A 103 -11.44 12.54 -4.16
N ALA A 104 -11.56 13.53 -5.05
CA ALA A 104 -12.88 14.07 -5.40
C ALA A 104 -13.78 13.00 -6.03
N GLU A 105 -13.21 12.13 -6.89
CA GLU A 105 -13.92 11.02 -7.51
C GLU A 105 -14.47 10.05 -6.48
N HIS A 106 -13.66 9.62 -5.52
CA HIS A 106 -14.12 8.71 -4.47
C HIS A 106 -15.10 9.38 -3.50
N LYS A 107 -15.01 10.68 -3.25
CA LYS A 107 -16.04 11.40 -2.50
C LYS A 107 -17.39 11.35 -3.21
N GLU A 108 -17.43 11.59 -4.52
CA GLU A 108 -18.66 11.48 -5.31
C GLU A 108 -19.24 10.05 -5.30
N LEU A 109 -18.39 9.03 -5.36
CA LEU A 109 -18.81 7.63 -5.23
C LEU A 109 -19.44 7.36 -3.85
N LEU A 110 -18.80 7.81 -2.77
CA LEU A 110 -19.33 7.66 -1.42
C LEU A 110 -20.66 8.41 -1.23
N ASP A 111 -20.77 9.63 -1.75
CA ASP A 111 -21.98 10.41 -1.72
C ASP A 111 -23.12 9.71 -2.50
N SER A 112 -22.81 9.19 -3.69
CA SER A 112 -23.76 8.41 -4.48
C SER A 112 -24.19 7.13 -3.75
N LEU A 113 -23.27 6.44 -3.09
CA LEU A 113 -23.56 5.25 -2.30
C LEU A 113 -24.48 5.59 -1.11
N ALA A 114 -24.22 6.68 -0.42
CA ALA A 114 -25.01 7.13 0.74
C ALA A 114 -26.46 7.46 0.41
N THR A 115 -26.78 7.77 -0.86
CA THR A 115 -28.19 8.01 -1.28
C THR A 115 -29.01 6.74 -1.47
N LYS A 116 -28.36 5.57 -1.52
CA LYS A 116 -29.01 4.29 -1.80
C LYS A 116 -29.47 3.60 -0.52
N THR A 117 -30.46 2.73 -0.63
CA THR A 117 -30.98 1.94 0.50
C THR A 117 -31.30 0.50 0.06
N GLY A 118 -31.41 -0.41 1.03
CA GLY A 118 -31.81 -1.79 0.80
C GLY A 118 -30.96 -2.51 -0.26
N ALA A 119 -31.58 -3.34 -1.09
CA ALA A 119 -30.86 -4.12 -2.09
C ALA A 119 -30.11 -3.27 -3.12
N ALA A 120 -30.55 -2.06 -3.42
CA ALA A 120 -29.85 -1.15 -4.32
C ALA A 120 -28.53 -0.64 -3.69
N PHE A 121 -28.52 -0.40 -2.38
CA PHE A 121 -27.30 -0.09 -1.64
C PHE A 121 -26.34 -1.28 -1.64
N ASP A 122 -26.82 -2.47 -1.25
CA ASP A 122 -25.98 -3.66 -1.16
C ASP A 122 -25.31 -4.01 -2.49
N LYS A 123 -26.07 -3.96 -3.61
CA LYS A 123 -25.52 -4.18 -4.94
C LYS A 123 -24.46 -3.14 -5.33
N ALA A 124 -24.71 -1.85 -5.04
CA ALA A 124 -23.79 -0.79 -5.37
C ALA A 124 -22.48 -0.90 -4.56
N TYR A 125 -22.58 -1.17 -3.25
CA TYR A 125 -21.45 -1.37 -2.36
C TYR A 125 -20.60 -2.57 -2.82
N MET A 126 -21.22 -3.73 -3.05
CA MET A 126 -20.48 -4.92 -3.47
C MET A 126 -19.87 -4.78 -4.88
N ALA A 127 -20.54 -4.06 -5.79
CA ALA A 127 -19.98 -3.75 -7.11
C ALA A 127 -18.74 -2.84 -7.00
N MET A 128 -18.77 -1.84 -6.11
CA MET A 128 -17.62 -1.00 -5.77
C MET A 128 -16.48 -1.86 -5.23
N MET A 129 -16.73 -2.71 -4.23
CA MET A 129 -15.71 -3.57 -3.64
C MET A 129 -15.07 -4.52 -4.67
N VAL A 130 -15.85 -5.09 -5.59
CA VAL A 130 -15.31 -5.94 -6.66
C VAL A 130 -14.41 -5.15 -7.61
N LYS A 131 -14.81 -3.93 -7.99
CA LYS A 131 -14.02 -3.08 -8.89
C LYS A 131 -12.71 -2.67 -8.22
N ASP A 132 -12.80 -2.08 -7.04
CA ASP A 132 -11.65 -1.48 -6.36
C ASP A 132 -10.61 -2.55 -5.97
N HIS A 133 -11.05 -3.73 -5.52
CA HIS A 133 -10.13 -4.83 -5.20
C HIS A 133 -9.50 -5.47 -6.44
N LYS A 134 -10.15 -5.43 -7.60
CA LYS A 134 -9.52 -5.87 -8.85
C LYS A 134 -8.41 -4.90 -9.26
N GLU A 135 -8.65 -3.60 -9.17
CA GLU A 135 -7.64 -2.57 -9.43
C GLU A 135 -6.48 -2.64 -8.42
N ALA A 136 -6.80 -2.87 -7.13
CA ALA A 136 -5.78 -3.07 -6.10
C ALA A 136 -4.97 -4.36 -6.35
N GLU A 137 -5.58 -5.48 -6.75
CA GLU A 137 -4.85 -6.70 -7.08
C GLU A 137 -3.79 -6.44 -8.15
N GLU A 138 -4.15 -5.74 -9.24
CA GLU A 138 -3.23 -5.37 -10.31
C GLU A 138 -2.10 -4.46 -9.77
N LEU A 139 -2.44 -3.43 -9.01
CA LEU A 139 -1.49 -2.50 -8.40
C LEU A 139 -0.47 -3.19 -7.48
N PHE A 140 -0.92 -4.10 -6.62
CA PHE A 140 -0.05 -4.85 -5.73
C PHE A 140 0.78 -5.90 -6.48
N GLN A 141 0.19 -6.57 -7.50
CA GLN A 141 0.89 -7.56 -8.32
C GLN A 141 2.10 -6.96 -9.05
N ASP A 142 2.00 -5.73 -9.51
CA ASP A 142 3.08 -5.02 -10.20
C ASP A 142 4.28 -4.74 -9.28
N GLN A 143 4.09 -4.78 -7.95
CA GLN A 143 5.12 -4.44 -6.96
C GLN A 143 5.69 -5.65 -6.19
N VAL A 144 5.26 -6.89 -6.48
CA VAL A 144 5.78 -8.10 -5.80
C VAL A 144 7.25 -8.39 -6.11
N ASP A 145 7.78 -7.78 -7.16
CA ASP A 145 9.19 -7.88 -7.56
C ASP A 145 9.89 -6.50 -7.58
N ASP A 146 9.35 -5.53 -6.81
CA ASP A 146 9.95 -4.21 -6.65
C ASP A 146 11.40 -4.30 -6.15
N LYS A 147 12.24 -3.37 -6.62
CA LYS A 147 13.66 -3.30 -6.23
C LYS A 147 13.85 -2.84 -4.79
N ASN A 148 12.92 -2.05 -4.26
CA ASN A 148 12.91 -1.67 -2.86
C ASN A 148 12.32 -2.81 -2.03
N GLN A 149 13.15 -3.45 -1.23
CA GLN A 149 12.76 -4.61 -0.42
C GLN A 149 11.54 -4.34 0.47
N THR A 150 11.41 -3.13 1.00
CA THR A 150 10.28 -2.78 1.87
C THR A 150 8.95 -2.75 1.09
N ILE A 151 8.97 -2.21 -0.13
CA ILE A 151 7.81 -2.19 -1.03
C ILE A 151 7.45 -3.60 -1.47
N GLN A 152 8.46 -4.37 -1.89
CA GLN A 152 8.29 -5.77 -2.28
C GLN A 152 7.65 -6.59 -1.14
N ASP A 153 8.18 -6.48 0.08
CA ASP A 153 7.68 -7.21 1.24
C ASP A 153 6.25 -6.78 1.59
N PHE A 154 5.95 -5.49 1.53
CA PHE A 154 4.60 -4.98 1.74
C PHE A 154 3.62 -5.52 0.70
N ALA A 155 3.98 -5.46 -0.59
CA ALA A 155 3.15 -5.98 -1.68
C ALA A 155 2.90 -7.49 -1.52
N ARG A 156 3.95 -8.29 -1.33
CA ARG A 156 3.85 -9.75 -1.16
C ARG A 156 3.02 -10.17 0.05
N ASN A 157 3.13 -9.43 1.16
CA ASN A 157 2.41 -9.75 2.38
C ASN A 157 0.93 -9.32 2.33
N THR A 158 0.60 -8.27 1.54
CA THR A 158 -0.74 -7.71 1.45
C THR A 158 -1.56 -8.32 0.32
N LEU A 159 -0.96 -8.64 -0.82
CA LEU A 159 -1.64 -9.17 -2.00
C LEU A 159 -2.57 -10.37 -1.71
N PRO A 160 -2.18 -11.40 -0.93
CA PRO A 160 -3.09 -12.51 -0.64
C PRO A 160 -4.37 -12.07 0.09
N LYS A 161 -4.29 -11.01 0.89
CA LYS A 161 -5.46 -10.45 1.58
C LYS A 161 -6.38 -9.71 0.61
N ILE A 162 -5.82 -8.91 -0.30
CA ILE A 162 -6.58 -8.24 -1.36
C ILE A 162 -7.32 -9.26 -2.23
N GLN A 163 -6.65 -10.34 -2.61
CA GLN A 163 -7.25 -11.45 -3.38
C GLN A 163 -8.40 -12.12 -2.61
N MET A 164 -8.22 -12.39 -1.33
CA MET A 164 -9.27 -12.95 -0.47
C MET A 164 -10.49 -12.02 -0.37
N HIS A 165 -10.26 -10.71 -0.25
CA HIS A 165 -11.34 -9.72 -0.24
C HIS A 165 -12.09 -9.71 -1.58
N LEU A 166 -11.35 -9.71 -2.70
CA LEU A 166 -11.93 -9.74 -4.04
C LEU A 166 -12.82 -10.98 -4.27
N ASP A 167 -12.33 -12.15 -3.89
CA ASP A 167 -13.07 -13.39 -4.04
C ASP A 167 -14.35 -13.39 -3.20
N LYS A 168 -14.25 -12.90 -1.96
CA LYS A 168 -15.41 -12.77 -1.08
C LYS A 168 -16.41 -11.72 -1.59
N ALA A 169 -15.93 -10.61 -2.12
CA ALA A 169 -16.79 -9.60 -2.74
C ALA A 169 -17.54 -10.16 -3.95
N LYS A 170 -16.87 -10.91 -4.83
CA LYS A 170 -17.50 -11.58 -5.98
C LYS A 170 -18.56 -12.60 -5.55
N GLU A 171 -18.27 -13.40 -4.52
CA GLU A 171 -19.21 -14.39 -3.97
C GLU A 171 -20.50 -13.70 -3.51
N ILE A 172 -20.37 -12.65 -2.67
CA ILE A 172 -21.52 -11.92 -2.13
C ILE A 172 -22.27 -11.20 -3.25
N ALA A 173 -21.57 -10.47 -4.13
CA ALA A 173 -22.18 -9.78 -5.25
C ALA A 173 -23.01 -10.74 -6.14
N GLY A 174 -22.51 -11.94 -6.39
CA GLY A 174 -23.21 -12.98 -7.15
C GLY A 174 -24.46 -13.56 -6.45
N SER A 175 -24.54 -13.46 -5.13
CA SER A 175 -25.69 -13.91 -4.34
C SER A 175 -26.81 -12.89 -4.22
N LEU A 176 -26.53 -11.60 -4.46
CA LEU A 176 -27.50 -10.52 -4.36
C LEU A 176 -28.50 -10.55 -5.53
N LYS A 177 -29.78 -10.71 -5.20
CA LYS A 177 -30.90 -10.77 -6.17
C LYS A 177 -31.33 -9.37 -6.64
#